data_c539b471b6050c1799ea4ff7de10a38f
#
_entry.id   c539b471b6050c1799ea4ff7de10a38f
#
_cell.length_a   1.000
_cell.length_b   1.000
_cell.length_c   1.000
_cell.angle_alpha   90.00
_cell.angle_beta   90.00
_cell.angle_gamma   90.00
#
_symmetry.space_group_name_H-M   'P 1'
#
loop_
_entity.id
_entity.type
_entity.pdbx_description
1 polymer ?
#
loop_
_entity_poly.entity_id
_entity_poly.type
_entity_poly.pdbx_seq_one_letter_code
_entity_poly.pdbx_strand_id
1 'polypeptide(L)'
;SRGLGDVYKRQIQAIVGDRTVSIVEVWPQEVYTMGSHFARGGSILYDMWELKAPAKVQREMVDGDTTYEVVSVEALPEYTGDFILYGVLADTDPSFVEDSQLWQSLDAVKEGRVLSYDQVAFMHRDPITLNAQLDIFLEFFRGFAA
;
A
#
# COMPACT_ATOMS: atom_id res chain seq x y z
N SER A 1 5.23 19.03 1.62
CA SER A 1 5.32 19.84 0.41
C SER A 1 5.79 18.97 -0.76
N ARG A 2 5.58 19.48 -1.95
CA ARG A 2 6.00 18.79 -3.17
C ARG A 2 7.52 18.58 -3.21
N GLY A 3 8.28 19.59 -2.75
CA GLY A 3 9.74 19.50 -2.71
C GLY A 3 10.24 18.35 -1.82
N LEU A 4 9.60 18.14 -0.68
CA LEU A 4 9.97 17.04 0.21
C LEU A 4 9.69 15.68 -0.44
N GLY A 5 8.55 15.56 -1.13
CA GLY A 5 8.23 14.34 -1.87
C GLY A 5 9.28 14.02 -2.93
N ASP A 6 9.71 15.04 -3.68
CA ASP A 6 10.72 14.88 -4.72
C ASP A 6 12.10 14.51 -4.15
N VAL A 7 12.46 15.04 -2.99
CA VAL A 7 13.73 14.71 -2.32
C VAL A 7 13.81 13.20 -2.04
N TYR A 8 12.72 12.60 -1.60
CA TYR A 8 12.70 11.19 -1.22
C TYR A 8 12.50 10.24 -2.39
N LYS A 9 11.97 10.72 -3.52
CA LYS A 9 11.60 9.87 -4.64
C LYS A 9 12.73 8.98 -5.12
N ARG A 10 13.90 9.55 -5.38
CA ARG A 10 15.06 8.80 -5.88
C ARG A 10 15.52 7.75 -4.88
N GLN A 11 15.53 8.13 -3.60
CA GLN A 11 15.95 7.21 -2.54
C GLN A 11 15.00 6.02 -2.45
N ILE A 12 13.70 6.27 -2.47
CA ILE A 12 12.69 5.22 -2.39
C ILE A 12 12.74 4.33 -3.62
N GLN A 13 12.85 4.91 -4.81
CA GLN A 13 12.95 4.13 -6.06
C GLN A 13 14.19 3.22 -6.06
N ALA A 14 15.30 3.69 -5.52
CA ALA A 14 16.51 2.87 -5.43
C ALA A 14 16.32 1.68 -4.48
N ILE A 15 15.61 1.88 -3.37
CA ILE A 15 15.33 0.80 -2.41
C ILE A 15 14.36 -0.22 -3.00
N VAL A 16 13.26 0.25 -3.57
CA VAL A 16 12.20 -0.62 -4.07
C VAL A 16 12.65 -1.35 -5.35
N GLY A 17 13.37 -0.67 -6.23
CA GLY A 17 13.83 -1.25 -7.49
C GLY A 17 12.67 -1.66 -8.37
N ASP A 18 12.73 -2.87 -8.92
CA ASP A 18 11.67 -3.42 -9.77
C ASP A 18 10.56 -4.12 -8.98
N ARG A 19 10.65 -4.12 -7.66
CA ARG A 19 9.63 -4.73 -6.81
C ARG A 19 8.35 -3.91 -6.85
N THR A 20 7.23 -4.58 -6.56
CA THR A 20 5.91 -3.96 -6.60
C THR A 20 5.38 -3.65 -5.22
N VAL A 21 4.52 -2.64 -5.17
CA VAL A 21 3.88 -2.17 -3.94
C VAL A 21 2.37 -2.24 -4.11
N SER A 22 1.69 -2.71 -3.10
CA SER A 22 0.23 -2.83 -3.11
C SER A 22 -0.39 -2.25 -1.84
N ILE A 23 -1.68 -1.93 -1.91
CA ILE A 23 -2.44 -1.40 -0.78
C ILE A 23 -3.63 -2.32 -0.54
N VAL A 24 -3.74 -2.82 0.68
CA VAL A 24 -4.83 -3.72 1.09
C VAL A 24 -5.49 -3.13 2.33
N GLU A 25 -6.82 -3.06 2.32
CA GLU A 25 -7.60 -2.66 3.50
C GLU A 25 -8.61 -3.73 3.85
N VAL A 26 -8.73 -4.02 5.14
CA VAL A 26 -9.70 -4.97 5.65
C VAL A 26 -10.84 -4.21 6.31
N TRP A 27 -12.04 -4.46 5.82
CA TRP A 27 -13.30 -3.93 6.31
C TRP A 27 -14.13 -5.09 6.87
N PRO A 28 -15.25 -4.85 7.56
CA PRO A 28 -16.06 -5.97 8.05
C PRO A 28 -16.45 -6.91 6.90
N GLN A 29 -15.93 -8.13 6.92
CA GLN A 29 -16.20 -9.19 5.95
C GLN A 29 -15.78 -8.88 4.51
N GLU A 30 -15.01 -7.81 4.28
CA GLU A 30 -14.57 -7.41 2.94
C GLU A 30 -13.11 -7.02 2.92
N VAL A 31 -12.45 -7.31 1.81
CA VAL A 31 -11.06 -6.89 1.55
C VAL A 31 -11.06 -5.98 0.34
N TYR A 32 -10.38 -4.86 0.47
CA TYR A 32 -10.25 -3.86 -0.60
C TYR A 32 -8.81 -3.79 -1.07
N THR A 33 -8.64 -3.62 -2.39
CA THR A 33 -7.36 -3.23 -2.98
C THR A 33 -7.54 -1.90 -3.69
N MET A 34 -6.48 -1.09 -3.75
CA MET A 34 -6.57 0.30 -4.20
C MET A 34 -5.39 0.69 -5.06
N GLY A 35 -5.58 1.76 -5.83
CA GLY A 35 -4.54 2.34 -6.67
C GLY A 35 -4.31 3.82 -6.36
N SER A 36 -3.83 4.55 -7.36
CA SER A 36 -3.39 5.95 -7.21
C SER A 36 -4.53 6.92 -6.92
N HIS A 37 -5.74 6.59 -7.31
CA HIS A 37 -6.89 7.49 -7.15
C HIS A 37 -7.45 7.51 -5.73
N PHE A 38 -6.92 6.68 -4.84
CA PHE A 38 -7.41 6.57 -3.48
C PHE A 38 -6.52 7.36 -2.52
N ALA A 39 -7.15 8.10 -1.59
CA ALA A 39 -6.44 9.04 -0.72
C ALA A 39 -5.51 8.39 0.31
N ARG A 40 -5.55 7.08 0.47
CA ARG A 40 -4.84 6.36 1.53
C ARG A 40 -3.43 5.93 1.15
N GLY A 41 -2.65 6.88 0.65
CA GLY A 41 -1.26 6.66 0.29
C GLY A 41 -1.04 6.35 -1.18
N GLY A 42 -2.12 6.05 -1.94
CA GLY A 42 -2.00 5.73 -3.35
C GLY A 42 -1.39 6.86 -4.17
N SER A 43 -1.75 8.10 -3.88
CA SER A 43 -1.19 9.25 -4.59
C SER A 43 0.30 9.44 -4.31
N ILE A 44 0.76 9.15 -3.11
CA ILE A 44 2.19 9.22 -2.78
C ILE A 44 2.95 8.12 -3.51
N LEU A 45 2.49 6.88 -3.36
CA LEU A 45 3.23 5.73 -3.88
C LEU A 45 3.27 5.70 -5.40
N TYR A 46 2.13 5.92 -6.04
CA TYR A 46 2.00 5.69 -7.48
C TYR A 46 2.13 6.96 -8.32
N ASP A 47 1.61 8.09 -7.83
CA ASP A 47 1.68 9.33 -8.59
C ASP A 47 2.92 10.15 -8.25
N MET A 48 3.22 10.31 -6.96
CA MET A 48 4.37 11.13 -6.54
C MET A 48 5.70 10.39 -6.74
N TRP A 49 5.78 9.16 -6.24
CA TRP A 49 7.02 8.38 -6.28
C TRP A 49 7.11 7.40 -7.45
N GLU A 50 6.04 7.24 -8.21
CA GLU A 50 5.98 6.42 -9.42
C GLU A 50 6.43 4.99 -9.19
N LEU A 51 6.07 4.42 -8.03
CA LEU A 51 6.36 3.02 -7.74
C LEU A 51 5.40 2.14 -8.55
N LYS A 52 5.82 0.90 -8.78
CA LYS A 52 5.06 -0.05 -9.57
C LYS A 52 4.08 -0.82 -8.70
N ALA A 53 2.87 -1.04 -9.20
CA ALA A 53 1.89 -1.92 -8.59
C ALA A 53 1.96 -3.30 -9.22
N PRO A 54 1.37 -4.34 -8.58
CA PRO A 54 1.16 -5.62 -9.26
C PRO A 54 0.42 -5.40 -10.58
N ALA A 55 0.70 -6.24 -11.58
CA ALA A 55 0.24 -6.00 -12.95
C ALA A 55 -1.25 -5.70 -13.05
N LYS A 56 -2.08 -6.43 -12.31
CA LYS A 56 -3.52 -6.24 -12.33
C LYS A 56 -3.94 -4.90 -11.73
N VAL A 57 -3.34 -4.52 -10.60
CA VAL A 57 -3.57 -3.21 -9.96
C VAL A 57 -3.07 -2.09 -10.86
N GLN A 58 -1.89 -2.27 -11.46
CA GLN A 58 -1.33 -1.28 -12.36
C GLN A 58 -2.28 -0.99 -13.52
N ARG A 59 -2.77 -2.04 -14.17
CA ARG A 59 -3.65 -1.90 -15.33
C ARG A 59 -5.01 -1.32 -14.98
N GLU A 60 -5.61 -1.79 -13.91
CA GLU A 60 -7.00 -1.43 -13.56
C GLU A 60 -7.11 -0.17 -12.72
N MET A 61 -6.18 0.04 -11.79
CA MET A 61 -6.33 1.04 -10.72
C MET A 61 -5.27 2.13 -10.71
N VAL A 62 -4.13 1.95 -11.34
CA VAL A 62 -3.12 3.01 -11.49
C VAL A 62 -3.25 3.66 -12.85
N ASP A 63 -3.19 2.88 -13.92
CA ASP A 63 -3.32 3.36 -15.30
C ASP A 63 -4.79 3.41 -15.75
N GLY A 64 -5.67 2.68 -15.09
CA GLY A 64 -7.09 2.60 -15.39
C GLY A 64 -7.92 3.54 -14.53
N ASP A 65 -9.23 3.39 -14.62
CA ASP A 65 -10.20 4.27 -13.98
C ASP A 65 -10.78 3.72 -12.67
N THR A 66 -10.44 2.50 -12.30
CA THR A 66 -10.97 1.88 -11.09
C THR A 66 -10.25 2.42 -9.86
N THR A 67 -11.00 2.96 -8.90
CA THR A 67 -10.44 3.52 -7.67
C THR A 67 -10.06 2.42 -6.69
N TYR A 68 -10.92 1.43 -6.52
CA TYR A 68 -10.71 0.30 -5.63
C TYR A 68 -11.49 -0.91 -6.14
N GLU A 69 -11.12 -2.09 -5.64
CA GLU A 69 -11.89 -3.30 -5.88
C GLU A 69 -12.08 -4.06 -4.56
N VAL A 70 -13.26 -4.68 -4.41
CA VAL A 70 -13.52 -5.64 -3.35
C VAL A 70 -13.10 -7.00 -3.89
N VAL A 71 -12.21 -7.67 -3.19
CA VAL A 71 -11.65 -8.94 -3.65
C VAL A 71 -11.85 -10.02 -2.60
N SER A 72 -11.86 -11.27 -3.03
CA SER A 72 -11.85 -12.40 -2.10
C SER A 72 -10.45 -12.58 -1.52
N VAL A 73 -10.35 -13.24 -0.37
CA VAL A 73 -9.05 -13.57 0.22
C VAL A 73 -8.23 -14.41 -0.76
N GLU A 74 -8.89 -15.32 -1.47
CA GLU A 74 -8.23 -16.20 -2.44
C GLU A 74 -7.64 -15.46 -3.64
N ALA A 75 -8.16 -14.28 -3.95
CA ALA A 75 -7.65 -13.45 -5.06
C ALA A 75 -6.48 -12.56 -4.65
N LEU A 76 -6.17 -12.45 -3.36
CA LEU A 76 -5.13 -11.54 -2.88
C LEU A 76 -3.77 -11.71 -3.57
N PRO A 77 -3.31 -12.92 -3.94
CA PRO A 77 -2.02 -13.03 -4.65
C PRO A 77 -1.94 -12.24 -5.95
N GLU A 78 -3.08 -12.05 -6.62
CA GLU A 78 -3.10 -11.27 -7.88
C GLU A 78 -3.06 -9.76 -7.65
N TYR A 79 -3.40 -9.31 -6.43
CA TYR A 79 -3.50 -7.89 -6.09
C TYR A 79 -2.43 -7.44 -5.12
N THR A 80 -1.57 -8.32 -4.63
CA THR A 80 -0.52 -7.99 -3.69
C THR A 80 0.85 -8.10 -4.35
N GLY A 81 1.76 -7.24 -3.90
CA GLY A 81 3.12 -7.19 -4.44
C GLY A 81 4.15 -7.56 -3.41
N ASP A 82 5.38 -7.15 -3.70
CA ASP A 82 6.53 -7.41 -2.83
C ASP A 82 6.44 -6.65 -1.50
N PHE A 83 5.76 -5.52 -1.52
CA PHE A 83 5.47 -4.71 -0.33
C PHE A 83 3.96 -4.52 -0.24
N ILE A 84 3.43 -4.58 0.97
CA ILE A 84 2.00 -4.38 1.21
C ILE A 84 1.81 -3.26 2.24
N LEU A 85 1.07 -2.21 1.85
CA LEU A 85 0.51 -1.27 2.80
C LEU A 85 -0.81 -1.86 3.27
N TYR A 86 -0.94 -2.04 4.57
CA TYR A 86 -2.04 -2.80 5.15
C TYR A 86 -2.77 -1.99 6.21
N GLY A 87 -4.05 -1.77 5.98
CA GLY A 87 -4.92 -1.06 6.92
C GLY A 87 -6.10 -1.91 7.33
N VAL A 88 -6.54 -1.73 8.58
CA VAL A 88 -7.74 -2.38 9.11
C VAL A 88 -8.68 -1.28 9.58
N LEU A 89 -9.92 -1.30 9.10
CA LEU A 89 -10.92 -0.33 9.51
C LEU A 89 -11.16 -0.47 11.02
N ALA A 90 -11.35 0.68 11.71
CA ALA A 90 -11.60 0.69 13.14
C ALA A 90 -12.75 -0.26 13.51
N ASP A 91 -12.60 -0.98 14.62
CA ASP A 91 -13.57 -1.93 15.14
C ASP A 91 -13.83 -3.15 14.22
N THR A 92 -12.91 -3.42 13.31
CA THR A 92 -12.96 -4.58 12.43
C THR A 92 -12.03 -5.67 12.94
N ASP A 93 -12.51 -6.91 12.97
CA ASP A 93 -11.68 -8.07 13.26
C ASP A 93 -11.10 -8.60 11.93
N PRO A 94 -9.77 -8.48 11.72
CA PRO A 94 -9.15 -8.89 10.46
C PRO A 94 -8.78 -10.37 10.41
N SER A 95 -9.19 -11.18 11.38
CA SER A 95 -8.71 -12.57 11.47
C SER A 95 -9.08 -13.42 10.26
N PHE A 96 -10.20 -13.12 9.59
CA PHE A 96 -10.58 -13.87 8.39
C PHE A 96 -9.55 -13.71 7.25
N VAL A 97 -8.75 -12.64 7.28
CA VAL A 97 -7.63 -12.42 6.36
C VAL A 97 -6.34 -12.93 6.99
N GLU A 98 -6.00 -12.43 8.17
CA GLU A 98 -4.67 -12.62 8.77
C GLU A 98 -4.42 -14.06 9.18
N ASP A 99 -5.45 -14.80 9.57
CA ASP A 99 -5.33 -16.21 9.96
C ASP A 99 -5.43 -17.16 8.76
N SER A 100 -5.71 -16.64 7.57
CA SER A 100 -5.80 -17.47 6.38
C SER A 100 -4.41 -17.98 5.97
N GLN A 101 -4.35 -19.22 5.49
CA GLN A 101 -3.10 -19.78 4.97
C GLN A 101 -2.60 -18.96 3.77
N LEU A 102 -3.51 -18.43 2.99
CA LEU A 102 -3.17 -17.66 1.80
C LEU A 102 -2.42 -16.39 2.16
N TRP A 103 -2.94 -15.61 3.12
CA TRP A 103 -2.27 -14.40 3.60
C TRP A 103 -0.88 -14.73 4.15
N GLN A 104 -0.81 -15.76 5.00
CA GLN A 104 0.44 -16.17 5.63
C GLN A 104 1.46 -16.72 4.63
N SER A 105 1.01 -17.17 3.47
CA SER A 105 1.89 -17.68 2.42
C SER A 105 2.44 -16.61 1.48
N LEU A 106 1.90 -15.39 1.55
CA LEU A 106 2.41 -14.29 0.71
C LEU A 106 3.85 -13.96 1.09
N ASP A 107 4.71 -13.79 0.10
CA ASP A 107 6.12 -13.50 0.33
C ASP A 107 6.31 -12.22 1.16
N ALA A 108 5.54 -11.17 0.85
CA ALA A 108 5.60 -9.92 1.61
C ALA A 108 5.32 -10.15 3.10
N VAL A 109 4.34 -11.00 3.41
CA VAL A 109 3.99 -11.30 4.80
C VAL A 109 5.10 -12.11 5.49
N LYS A 110 5.60 -13.16 4.82
CA LYS A 110 6.67 -13.99 5.38
C LYS A 110 7.96 -13.21 5.61
N GLU A 111 8.25 -12.27 4.72
CA GLU A 111 9.49 -11.49 4.77
C GLU A 111 9.36 -10.19 5.57
N GLY A 112 8.19 -9.93 6.14
CA GLY A 112 7.97 -8.73 6.94
C GLY A 112 7.88 -7.43 6.13
N ARG A 113 7.58 -7.51 4.83
CA ARG A 113 7.44 -6.32 3.99
C ARG A 113 6.01 -5.80 4.00
N VAL A 114 5.43 -5.69 5.18
CA VAL A 114 4.07 -5.19 5.40
C VAL A 114 4.14 -3.99 6.33
N LEU A 115 3.60 -2.86 5.87
CA LEU A 115 3.43 -1.67 6.68
C LEU A 115 1.97 -1.59 7.11
N SER A 116 1.72 -1.78 8.40
CA SER A 116 0.40 -1.55 8.98
C SER A 116 0.25 -0.07 9.33
N TYR A 117 -0.86 0.53 8.96
CA TYR A 117 -1.08 1.95 9.19
C TYR A 117 -2.45 2.20 9.82
N ASP A 118 -2.56 3.34 10.50
CA ASP A 118 -3.84 3.84 10.99
C ASP A 118 -4.59 4.48 9.82
N GLN A 119 -5.74 3.94 9.46
CA GLN A 119 -6.53 4.45 8.35
C GLN A 119 -6.88 5.94 8.51
N VAL A 120 -7.15 6.38 9.72
CA VAL A 120 -7.51 7.78 9.96
C VAL A 120 -6.38 8.71 9.52
N ALA A 121 -5.13 8.34 9.79
CA ALA A 121 -3.98 9.15 9.39
C ALA A 121 -3.84 9.30 7.88
N PHE A 122 -4.35 8.34 7.10
CA PHE A 122 -4.23 8.33 5.65
C PHE A 122 -5.48 8.83 4.92
N MET A 123 -6.53 9.19 5.65
CA MET A 123 -7.77 9.68 5.05
C MET A 123 -7.74 11.19 4.75
N HIS A 124 -6.90 11.94 5.43
CA HIS A 124 -6.84 13.40 5.31
C HIS A 124 -5.72 13.84 4.36
N ARG A 125 -5.91 14.98 3.71
CA ARG A 125 -4.95 15.52 2.74
C ARG A 125 -4.38 16.88 3.16
N ASP A 126 -4.49 17.26 4.42
CA ASP A 126 -3.87 18.50 4.88
C ASP A 126 -2.33 18.36 4.87
N PRO A 127 -1.59 19.48 4.83
CA PRO A 127 -0.12 19.41 4.67
C PRO A 127 0.59 18.68 5.80
N ILE A 128 0.08 18.77 7.03
CA ILE A 128 0.69 18.09 8.18
C ILE A 128 0.54 16.58 8.03
N THR A 129 -0.67 16.13 7.68
CA THR A 129 -0.94 14.71 7.47
C THR A 129 -0.13 14.16 6.30
N LEU A 130 0.02 14.92 5.22
CA LEU A 130 0.83 14.51 4.08
C LEU A 130 2.30 14.31 4.49
N ASN A 131 2.87 15.26 5.22
CA ASN A 131 4.25 15.12 5.69
C ASN A 131 4.43 13.91 6.61
N ALA A 132 3.47 13.66 7.48
CA ALA A 132 3.50 12.49 8.35
C ALA A 132 3.45 11.19 7.52
N GLN A 133 2.64 11.15 6.48
CA GLN A 133 2.58 9.99 5.59
C GLN A 133 3.91 9.78 4.87
N LEU A 134 4.52 10.83 4.35
CA LEU A 134 5.81 10.74 3.68
C LEU A 134 6.88 10.17 4.62
N ASP A 135 6.91 10.63 5.85
CA ASP A 135 7.89 10.16 6.84
C ASP A 135 7.67 8.67 7.19
N ILE A 136 6.41 8.26 7.34
CA ILE A 136 6.07 6.86 7.64
C ILE A 136 6.55 5.95 6.50
N PHE A 137 6.24 6.32 5.26
CA PHE A 137 6.66 5.52 4.11
C PHE A 137 8.17 5.49 3.96
N LEU A 138 8.82 6.62 4.12
CA LEU A 138 10.27 6.70 4.02
C LEU A 138 10.96 5.79 5.05
N GLU A 139 10.52 5.86 6.29
CA GLU A 139 11.08 5.02 7.35
C GLU A 139 10.86 3.54 7.06
N PHE A 140 9.66 3.19 6.60
CA PHE A 140 9.34 1.81 6.25
C PHE A 140 10.29 1.28 5.16
N PHE A 141 10.39 1.97 4.03
CA PHE A 141 11.23 1.51 2.93
C PHE A 141 12.72 1.50 3.27
N ARG A 142 13.17 2.45 4.08
CA ARG A 142 14.57 2.46 4.53
C ARG A 142 14.97 1.19 5.28
N GLY A 143 14.02 0.55 5.94
CA GLY A 143 14.27 -0.73 6.61
C GLY A 143 14.66 -1.85 5.65
N PHE A 144 14.41 -1.69 4.35
CA PHE A 144 14.74 -2.69 3.33
C PHE A 144 15.86 -2.25 2.39
N ALA A 145 16.56 -1.19 2.74
CA ALA A 145 17.75 -0.77 2.01
C ALA A 145 18.84 -1.82 2.14
N ALA A 146 19.55 -2.10 1.05
CA ALA A 146 20.63 -3.07 1.03
C ALA A 146 21.85 -2.56 1.79
#